data_a94fac888d66f05e703e9f59479a4d9a
#
_entry.id   a94fac888d66f05e703e9f59479a4d9a
#
_cell.length_a   1.000
_cell.length_b   1.000
_cell.length_c   1.000
_cell.angle_alpha   90.00
_cell.angle_beta   90.00
_cell.angle_gamma   90.00
#
_symmetry.space_group_name_H-M   'P 1'
#
loop_
_entity.id
_entity.type
_entity.pdbx_description
1 polymer ?
#
loop_
_entity_poly.entity_id
_entity_poly.type
_entity_poly.pdbx_seq_one_letter_code
_entity_poly.pdbx_strand_id
1 'polypeptide(L)'
;GYIESIDSKINDWPIIQNSLYLNQKLINLLKMSTGDQKYINEYKKNATGRPLADLTYEFEDEDIEKTIKNFLQGTTASKKKYNYNGFVTQLIINYVRFKTGDDFKKLLNEIFRDKVKIKHSISIEKSSLAPDKSGNLHPMIKVTRYDYLRIAKAIMDDYQNDTCVGKYLKEIYNKRVSKGGKTQEEPLFNRTKSYGGQFHMDYPGLKDRVIFGMGGYGGNAILIDVENSRIVVLNSLHYNNEKFKYSHKKLLLDPIKKGK
;
A
#
# COMPACT_ATOMS: atom_id res chain seq x y z
N GLY A 1 -2.20 -19.16 -11.77
CA GLY A 1 -1.78 -17.95 -11.04
C GLY A 1 -0.36 -18.07 -10.51
N TYR A 2 0.31 -16.95 -10.39
CA TYR A 2 1.70 -16.88 -9.90
C TYR A 2 1.81 -17.07 -8.38
N ILE A 3 0.75 -16.76 -7.64
CA ILE A 3 0.65 -16.91 -6.19
C ILE A 3 -0.67 -17.63 -5.89
N GLU A 4 -0.59 -18.73 -5.15
CA GLU A 4 -1.76 -19.58 -4.91
C GLU A 4 -2.78 -18.92 -3.96
N SER A 5 -2.29 -18.28 -2.91
CA SER A 5 -3.13 -17.70 -1.85
C SER A 5 -2.42 -16.56 -1.14
N ILE A 6 -3.20 -15.64 -0.58
CA ILE A 6 -2.67 -14.63 0.34
C ILE A 6 -2.18 -15.22 1.66
N ASP A 7 -2.59 -16.45 1.99
CA ASP A 7 -2.07 -17.21 3.15
C ASP A 7 -0.80 -17.99 2.84
N SER A 8 -0.35 -18.02 1.57
CA SER A 8 0.91 -18.65 1.20
C SER A 8 2.08 -17.94 1.88
N LYS A 9 3.06 -18.73 2.30
CA LYS A 9 4.34 -18.21 2.81
C LYS A 9 5.19 -17.73 1.63
N ILE A 10 5.98 -16.70 1.86
CA ILE A 10 6.90 -16.14 0.84
C ILE A 10 8.29 -16.81 0.88
N ASN A 11 8.37 -18.04 1.39
CA ASN A 11 9.63 -18.76 1.66
C ASN A 11 10.42 -19.15 0.42
N ASP A 12 9.79 -19.17 -0.73
CA ASP A 12 10.40 -19.46 -2.02
C ASP A 12 11.26 -18.29 -2.56
N TRP A 13 11.23 -17.14 -1.90
CA TRP A 13 12.02 -15.98 -2.27
C TRP A 13 13.40 -16.01 -1.61
N PRO A 14 14.51 -16.17 -2.37
CA PRO A 14 15.84 -16.37 -1.78
C PRO A 14 16.34 -15.24 -0.89
N ILE A 15 16.01 -13.99 -1.22
CA ILE A 15 16.55 -12.82 -0.51
C ILE A 15 16.07 -12.69 0.94
N ILE A 16 14.95 -13.34 1.32
CA ILE A 16 14.42 -13.26 2.67
C ILE A 16 14.94 -14.36 3.60
N GLN A 17 15.76 -15.27 3.08
CA GLN A 17 16.30 -16.36 3.87
C GLN A 17 17.09 -15.82 5.08
N ASN A 18 16.98 -16.52 6.22
CA ASN A 18 17.61 -16.11 7.48
C ASN A 18 17.24 -14.68 7.94
N SER A 19 16.01 -14.24 7.68
CA SER A 19 15.49 -12.96 8.14
C SER A 19 14.12 -13.11 8.80
N LEU A 20 13.65 -12.05 9.46
CA LEU A 20 12.31 -12.00 10.07
C LEU A 20 11.16 -12.22 9.07
N TYR A 21 11.43 -12.11 7.77
CA TYR A 21 10.43 -12.36 6.74
C TYR A 21 10.31 -13.83 6.36
N LEU A 22 11.26 -14.68 6.74
CA LEU A 22 11.12 -16.12 6.58
C LEU A 22 9.89 -16.62 7.36
N ASN A 23 9.08 -17.46 6.74
CA ASN A 23 7.80 -17.94 7.26
C ASN A 23 6.69 -16.89 7.40
N GLN A 24 6.87 -15.69 6.86
CA GLN A 24 5.76 -14.74 6.76
C GLN A 24 4.76 -15.21 5.69
N LYS A 25 3.48 -15.07 6.01
CA LYS A 25 2.42 -15.17 5.02
C LYS A 25 2.28 -13.84 4.25
N LEU A 26 1.95 -13.90 2.97
CA LEU A 26 1.74 -12.71 2.16
C LEU A 26 0.70 -11.75 2.79
N ILE A 27 -0.35 -12.29 3.40
CA ILE A 27 -1.36 -11.47 4.11
C ILE A 27 -0.75 -10.61 5.23
N ASN A 28 0.34 -11.01 5.87
CA ASN A 28 0.97 -10.20 6.91
C ASN A 28 1.67 -8.97 6.33
N LEU A 29 2.26 -9.09 5.14
CA LEU A 29 2.81 -7.95 4.40
C LEU A 29 1.67 -7.04 3.95
N LEU A 30 0.62 -7.60 3.34
CA LEU A 30 -0.55 -6.86 2.86
C LEU A 30 -1.26 -6.07 3.97
N LYS A 31 -1.20 -6.52 5.23
CA LYS A 31 -1.75 -5.84 6.41
C LYS A 31 -0.75 -4.94 7.13
N MET A 32 0.48 -4.80 6.66
CA MET A 32 1.54 -4.10 7.41
C MET A 32 1.70 -4.65 8.85
N SER A 33 1.74 -5.99 8.99
CA SER A 33 1.77 -6.67 10.30
C SER A 33 2.83 -7.78 10.31
N THR A 34 4.06 -7.42 9.96
CA THR A 34 5.20 -8.34 9.81
C THR A 34 5.97 -8.58 11.10
N GLY A 35 5.84 -7.71 12.09
CA GLY A 35 6.60 -7.77 13.34
C GLY A 35 8.03 -7.22 13.21
N ASP A 36 8.25 -6.34 12.25
CA ASP A 36 9.55 -5.71 11.93
C ASP A 36 9.80 -4.39 12.67
N GLN A 37 8.80 -3.85 13.37
CA GLN A 37 8.85 -2.50 13.95
C GLN A 37 10.10 -2.22 14.79
N LYS A 38 10.57 -3.20 15.56
CA LYS A 38 11.77 -3.03 16.39
C LYS A 38 12.99 -2.71 15.54
N TYR A 39 13.24 -3.52 14.52
CA TYR A 39 14.42 -3.40 13.65
C TYR A 39 14.36 -2.18 12.76
N ILE A 40 13.19 -1.86 12.22
CA ILE A 40 12.98 -0.63 11.45
C ILE A 40 13.27 0.61 12.31
N ASN A 41 12.83 0.63 13.57
CA ASN A 41 13.10 1.73 14.48
C ASN A 41 14.58 1.79 14.89
N GLU A 42 15.24 0.66 15.08
CA GLU A 42 16.68 0.59 15.37
C GLU A 42 17.49 1.06 14.17
N TYR A 43 17.15 0.63 12.97
CA TYR A 43 17.75 1.10 11.74
C TYR A 43 17.67 2.63 11.62
N LYS A 44 16.46 3.18 11.80
CA LYS A 44 16.24 4.64 11.77
C LYS A 44 17.05 5.41 12.82
N LYS A 45 17.29 4.84 13.97
CA LYS A 45 18.13 5.46 15.00
C LYS A 45 19.61 5.44 14.66
N ASN A 46 20.09 4.36 14.07
CA ASN A 46 21.50 4.13 13.78
C ASN A 46 21.97 4.82 12.50
N ALA A 47 21.06 5.16 11.61
CA ALA A 47 21.33 5.83 10.35
C ALA A 47 21.63 7.34 10.51
N THR A 48 22.25 7.72 11.62
CA THR A 48 22.94 9.00 11.83
C THR A 48 22.08 10.26 11.90
N GLY A 49 21.61 10.65 13.08
CA GLY A 49 21.30 12.06 13.44
C GLY A 49 20.42 12.90 12.50
N ARG A 50 19.93 12.32 11.42
CA ARG A 50 19.03 12.96 10.47
C ARG A 50 17.58 12.93 10.98
N PRO A 51 16.76 13.93 10.62
CA PRO A 51 15.34 13.91 10.93
C PRO A 51 14.64 12.64 10.42
N LEU A 52 13.70 12.13 11.21
CA LEU A 52 13.00 10.86 10.96
C LEU A 52 12.33 10.78 9.56
N ALA A 53 11.93 11.92 9.02
CA ALA A 53 11.34 12.04 7.70
C ALA A 53 12.33 11.68 6.58
N ASP A 54 13.56 12.17 6.66
CA ASP A 54 14.58 11.92 5.63
C ASP A 54 15.02 10.47 5.61
N LEU A 55 15.09 9.83 6.79
CA LEU A 55 15.45 8.42 6.94
C LEU A 55 14.40 7.47 6.34
N THR A 56 13.14 7.86 6.34
CA THR A 56 12.07 7.07 5.75
C THR A 56 12.24 6.95 4.24
N TYR A 57 12.60 8.04 3.57
CA TYR A 57 12.83 8.05 2.13
C TYR A 57 14.10 7.29 1.74
N GLU A 58 15.21 7.47 2.46
CA GLU A 58 16.46 6.74 2.19
C GLU A 58 16.28 5.23 2.35
N PHE A 59 15.53 4.79 3.37
CA PHE A 59 15.24 3.39 3.60
C PHE A 59 14.34 2.79 2.52
N GLU A 60 13.40 3.56 2.01
CA GLU A 60 12.53 3.15 0.90
C GLU A 60 13.29 3.04 -0.43
N ASP A 61 14.39 3.77 -0.58
CA ASP A 61 15.21 3.81 -1.79
C ASP A 61 16.36 2.80 -1.79
N GLU A 62 16.65 2.16 -0.66
CA GLU A 62 17.71 1.16 -0.58
C GLU A 62 17.34 -0.14 -1.32
N ASP A 63 18.36 -0.84 -1.79
CA ASP A 63 18.22 -2.18 -2.35
C ASP A 63 17.67 -3.14 -1.28
N ILE A 64 16.54 -3.79 -1.57
CA ILE A 64 15.85 -4.69 -0.64
C ILE A 64 16.75 -5.82 -0.17
N GLU A 65 17.49 -6.45 -1.09
CA GLU A 65 18.39 -7.55 -0.78
C GLU A 65 19.51 -7.07 0.15
N LYS A 66 20.11 -5.94 -0.19
CA LYS A 66 21.16 -5.32 0.60
C LYS A 66 20.67 -4.92 1.99
N THR A 67 19.47 -4.36 2.09
CA THR A 67 18.86 -3.99 3.37
C THR A 67 18.58 -5.22 4.23
N ILE A 68 18.02 -6.28 3.66
CA ILE A 68 17.78 -7.54 4.39
C ILE A 68 19.11 -8.13 4.86
N LYS A 69 20.10 -8.20 3.98
CA LYS A 69 21.41 -8.78 4.30
C LYS A 69 22.15 -8.01 5.39
N ASN A 70 22.12 -6.69 5.34
CA ASN A 70 22.93 -5.85 6.24
C ASN A 70 22.25 -5.60 7.59
N PHE A 71 20.94 -5.54 7.66
CA PHE A 71 20.21 -5.06 8.84
C PHE A 71 19.18 -6.06 9.40
N LEU A 72 18.71 -6.99 8.61
CA LEU A 72 17.62 -7.87 8.98
C LEU A 72 18.02 -9.36 9.01
N GLN A 73 19.23 -9.68 8.61
CA GLN A 73 19.72 -11.05 8.63
C GLN A 73 19.90 -11.54 10.08
N GLY A 74 19.53 -12.78 10.37
CA GLY A 74 19.56 -13.35 11.72
C GLY A 74 18.47 -12.84 12.67
N THR A 75 17.58 -11.96 12.17
CA THR A 75 16.50 -11.39 12.99
C THR A 75 15.25 -12.27 12.95
N THR A 76 14.43 -12.18 14.01
CA THR A 76 13.15 -12.88 14.11
C THR A 76 12.01 -11.89 14.28
N ALA A 77 10.84 -12.23 13.72
CA ALA A 77 9.66 -11.37 13.84
C ALA A 77 9.25 -11.19 15.32
N SER A 78 9.00 -9.96 15.70
CA SER A 78 8.40 -9.62 16.99
C SER A 78 6.87 -9.81 16.96
N LYS A 79 6.15 -9.38 18.00
CA LYS A 79 4.69 -9.44 18.04
C LYS A 79 4.09 -8.73 16.82
N LYS A 80 3.30 -9.45 16.03
CA LYS A 80 2.64 -8.95 14.83
C LYS A 80 1.56 -7.92 15.19
N LYS A 81 1.85 -6.66 14.95
CA LYS A 81 0.92 -5.52 15.09
C LYS A 81 1.00 -4.69 13.83
N TYR A 82 -0.06 -3.95 13.54
CA TYR A 82 -0.01 -2.97 12.47
C TYR A 82 1.14 -1.97 12.68
N ASN A 83 1.97 -1.86 11.67
CA ASN A 83 3.05 -0.89 11.61
C ASN A 83 3.30 -0.50 10.15
N TYR A 84 2.77 0.67 9.75
CA TYR A 84 2.94 1.15 8.38
C TYR A 84 4.41 1.51 8.11
N ASN A 85 4.96 0.92 7.05
CA ASN A 85 6.26 1.33 6.52
C ASN A 85 6.33 1.03 5.01
N GLY A 86 7.03 1.90 4.26
CA GLY A 86 7.15 1.78 2.80
C GLY A 86 7.97 0.57 2.37
N PHE A 87 8.92 0.12 3.17
CA PHE A 87 9.72 -1.06 2.87
C PHE A 87 8.88 -2.33 2.67
N VAL A 88 7.84 -2.53 3.46
CA VAL A 88 6.92 -3.66 3.27
C VAL A 88 6.16 -3.55 1.95
N THR A 89 5.80 -2.35 1.51
CA THR A 89 5.19 -2.16 0.19
C THR A 89 6.16 -2.53 -0.93
N GLN A 90 7.43 -2.16 -0.80
CA GLN A 90 8.47 -2.57 -1.75
C GLN A 90 8.67 -4.09 -1.76
N LEU A 91 8.66 -4.73 -0.59
CA LEU A 91 8.73 -6.19 -0.49
C LEU A 91 7.60 -6.86 -1.27
N ILE A 92 6.35 -6.37 -1.13
CA ILE A 92 5.20 -6.92 -1.85
C ILE A 92 5.42 -6.82 -3.37
N ILE A 93 5.76 -5.63 -3.88
CA ILE A 93 5.93 -5.40 -5.32
C ILE A 93 7.05 -6.26 -5.88
N ASN A 94 8.18 -6.31 -5.18
CA ASN A 94 9.34 -7.09 -5.65
C ASN A 94 9.14 -8.60 -5.50
N TYR A 95 8.35 -9.06 -4.52
CA TYR A 95 7.91 -10.45 -4.46
C TYR A 95 7.01 -10.82 -5.64
N VAL A 96 6.05 -9.98 -5.99
CA VAL A 96 5.22 -10.18 -7.20
C VAL A 96 6.11 -10.23 -8.44
N ARG A 97 7.06 -9.30 -8.57
CA ARG A 97 8.04 -9.32 -9.67
C ARG A 97 8.86 -10.61 -9.71
N PHE A 98 9.34 -11.08 -8.56
CA PHE A 98 10.05 -12.36 -8.46
C PHE A 98 9.18 -13.54 -8.93
N LYS A 99 7.92 -13.59 -8.50
CA LYS A 99 6.98 -14.64 -8.88
C LYS A 99 6.58 -14.62 -10.36
N THR A 100 6.53 -13.46 -10.96
CA THR A 100 6.12 -13.28 -12.36
C THR A 100 7.30 -13.29 -13.34
N GLY A 101 8.51 -13.01 -12.87
CA GLY A 101 9.70 -12.95 -13.74
C GLY A 101 9.48 -12.03 -14.95
N ASP A 102 9.76 -12.55 -16.13
CA ASP A 102 9.62 -11.82 -17.41
C ASP A 102 8.20 -11.45 -17.76
N ASP A 103 7.21 -12.16 -17.19
CA ASP A 103 5.79 -11.85 -17.38
C ASP A 103 5.31 -10.59 -16.63
N PHE A 104 6.13 -9.99 -15.75
CA PHE A 104 5.72 -8.85 -14.94
C PHE A 104 5.16 -7.70 -15.77
N LYS A 105 5.85 -7.31 -16.84
CA LYS A 105 5.41 -6.24 -17.74
C LYS A 105 4.11 -6.59 -18.47
N LYS A 106 3.97 -7.85 -18.89
CA LYS A 106 2.76 -8.37 -19.52
C LYS A 106 1.58 -8.30 -18.55
N LEU A 107 1.78 -8.76 -17.30
CA LEU A 107 0.77 -8.69 -16.25
C LEU A 107 0.30 -7.25 -15.99
N LEU A 108 1.22 -6.29 -15.93
CA LEU A 108 0.85 -4.88 -15.77
C LEU A 108 0.01 -4.36 -16.93
N ASN A 109 0.33 -4.73 -18.17
CA ASN A 109 -0.46 -4.35 -19.34
C ASN A 109 -1.85 -4.99 -19.31
N GLU A 110 -1.96 -6.29 -19.02
CA GLU A 110 -3.24 -6.99 -18.89
C GLU A 110 -4.14 -6.33 -17.83
N ILE A 111 -3.57 -5.96 -16.67
CA ILE A 111 -4.33 -5.29 -15.61
C ILE A 111 -4.72 -3.88 -16.03
N PHE A 112 -3.76 -3.04 -16.37
CA PHE A 112 -4.01 -1.61 -16.53
C PHE A 112 -4.60 -1.25 -17.90
N ARG A 113 -4.15 -1.90 -18.98
CA ARG A 113 -4.63 -1.59 -20.34
C ARG A 113 -5.88 -2.37 -20.67
N ASP A 114 -5.86 -3.69 -20.45
CA ASP A 114 -6.92 -4.55 -20.96
C ASP A 114 -8.12 -4.61 -20.01
N LYS A 115 -7.88 -4.71 -18.71
CA LYS A 115 -8.95 -4.78 -17.71
C LYS A 115 -9.42 -3.40 -17.25
N VAL A 116 -8.53 -2.55 -16.76
CA VAL A 116 -8.88 -1.22 -16.21
C VAL A 116 -9.17 -0.20 -17.29
N LYS A 117 -8.68 -0.41 -18.52
CA LYS A 117 -8.88 0.49 -19.66
C LYS A 117 -8.32 1.88 -19.43
N ILE A 118 -7.15 2.00 -18.78
CA ILE A 118 -6.48 3.28 -18.66
C ILE A 118 -6.11 3.83 -20.05
N LYS A 119 -6.24 5.14 -20.22
CA LYS A 119 -6.01 5.80 -21.51
C LYS A 119 -4.63 6.45 -21.64
N HIS A 120 -4.03 6.85 -20.51
CA HIS A 120 -2.73 7.51 -20.50
C HIS A 120 -1.62 6.54 -20.07
N SER A 121 -0.37 6.92 -20.29
CA SER A 121 0.75 6.12 -19.85
C SER A 121 0.77 6.03 -18.32
N ILE A 122 0.94 4.82 -17.81
CA ILE A 122 1.37 4.59 -16.42
C ILE A 122 2.87 4.39 -16.44
N SER A 123 3.58 5.11 -15.57
CA SER A 123 4.95 4.78 -15.26
C SER A 123 5.03 4.23 -13.84
N ILE A 124 5.65 3.07 -13.69
CA ILE A 124 6.18 2.59 -12.42
C ILE A 124 7.66 2.94 -12.49
N GLU A 125 8.04 4.00 -11.80
CA GLU A 125 9.40 4.52 -11.89
C GLU A 125 10.29 3.88 -10.82
N LYS A 126 11.58 3.78 -11.12
CA LYS A 126 12.61 3.71 -10.09
C LYS A 126 12.54 5.00 -9.30
N SER A 127 12.83 4.95 -8.00
CA SER A 127 12.82 6.15 -7.18
C SER A 127 13.68 7.27 -7.81
N SER A 128 13.12 8.47 -7.88
CA SER A 128 13.84 9.66 -8.35
C SER A 128 14.93 10.10 -7.38
N LEU A 129 14.88 9.62 -6.12
CA LEU A 129 15.81 9.98 -5.07
C LEU A 129 17.08 9.09 -5.08
N ALA A 130 17.02 7.92 -5.71
CA ALA A 130 18.17 7.03 -5.87
C ALA A 130 18.15 6.32 -7.22
N PRO A 131 18.18 7.04 -8.35
CA PRO A 131 17.98 6.49 -9.69
C PRO A 131 18.99 5.40 -10.07
N ASP A 132 20.17 5.39 -9.44
CA ASP A 132 21.29 4.55 -9.86
C ASP A 132 21.62 3.42 -8.88
N LYS A 133 20.99 3.35 -7.71
CA LYS A 133 21.46 2.50 -6.61
C LYS A 133 20.78 1.14 -6.50
N SER A 134 19.57 0.98 -7.00
CA SER A 134 18.92 -0.32 -6.89
C SER A 134 18.13 -0.68 -8.12
N GLY A 135 18.11 -1.98 -8.45
CA GLY A 135 17.21 -2.55 -9.43
C GLY A 135 15.76 -2.60 -8.95
N ASN A 136 15.44 -2.06 -7.77
CA ASN A 136 14.13 -2.13 -7.14
C ASN A 136 13.12 -1.22 -7.82
N LEU A 137 11.90 -1.71 -7.91
CA LEU A 137 10.78 -0.90 -8.33
C LEU A 137 10.25 -0.12 -7.12
N HIS A 138 10.28 1.18 -7.24
CA HIS A 138 9.59 2.05 -6.30
C HIS A 138 8.09 2.06 -6.62
N PRO A 139 7.20 2.00 -5.60
CA PRO A 139 5.75 1.97 -5.82
C PRO A 139 5.15 3.31 -6.26
N MET A 140 5.92 4.17 -6.90
CA MET A 140 5.39 5.41 -7.46
C MET A 140 4.69 5.16 -8.78
N ILE A 141 3.35 5.26 -8.76
CA ILE A 141 2.53 5.16 -9.95
C ILE A 141 2.03 6.56 -10.30
N LYS A 142 2.49 7.09 -11.44
CA LYS A 142 1.98 8.35 -11.97
C LYS A 142 0.82 8.07 -12.93
N VAL A 143 -0.36 8.55 -12.60
CA VAL A 143 -1.56 8.36 -13.41
C VAL A 143 -2.42 9.63 -13.40
N THR A 144 -3.22 9.85 -14.44
CA THR A 144 -4.18 10.96 -14.46
C THR A 144 -5.33 10.70 -13.48
N ARG A 145 -6.01 11.76 -13.01
CA ARG A 145 -7.17 11.59 -12.11
C ARG A 145 -8.29 10.74 -12.75
N TYR A 146 -8.46 10.81 -14.07
CA TYR A 146 -9.44 9.99 -14.77
C TYR A 146 -9.05 8.51 -14.81
N ASP A 147 -7.78 8.21 -14.93
CA ASP A 147 -7.29 6.83 -14.84
C ASP A 147 -7.33 6.32 -13.40
N TYR A 148 -7.11 7.18 -12.40
CA TYR A 148 -7.41 6.85 -11.00
C TYR A 148 -8.87 6.45 -10.80
N LEU A 149 -9.80 7.19 -11.39
CA LEU A 149 -11.22 6.85 -11.33
C LEU A 149 -11.52 5.51 -12.01
N ARG A 150 -10.84 5.20 -13.14
CA ARG A 150 -10.99 3.90 -13.82
C ARG A 150 -10.46 2.75 -12.94
N ILE A 151 -9.32 2.94 -12.28
CA ILE A 151 -8.77 1.96 -11.32
C ILE A 151 -9.77 1.72 -10.18
N ALA A 152 -10.28 2.80 -9.58
CA ALA A 152 -11.25 2.71 -8.50
C ALA A 152 -12.55 2.02 -8.95
N LYS A 153 -13.03 2.34 -10.16
CA LYS A 153 -14.20 1.67 -10.73
C LYS A 153 -13.96 0.18 -10.97
N ALA A 154 -12.81 -0.21 -11.51
CA ALA A 154 -12.49 -1.60 -11.72
C ALA A 154 -12.45 -2.40 -10.40
N ILE A 155 -11.90 -1.82 -9.32
CA ILE A 155 -11.92 -2.42 -7.98
C ILE A 155 -13.37 -2.59 -7.48
N MET A 156 -14.22 -1.58 -7.67
CA MET A 156 -15.63 -1.63 -7.27
C MET A 156 -16.39 -2.69 -8.08
N ASP A 157 -16.21 -2.72 -9.40
CA ASP A 157 -16.85 -3.70 -10.28
C ASP A 157 -16.43 -5.14 -9.92
N ASP A 158 -15.14 -5.36 -9.65
CA ASP A 158 -14.64 -6.66 -9.21
C ASP A 158 -15.29 -7.13 -7.92
N TYR A 159 -15.43 -6.23 -6.93
CA TYR A 159 -16.06 -6.55 -5.66
C TYR A 159 -17.54 -6.90 -5.85
N GLN A 160 -18.27 -6.08 -6.59
CA GLN A 160 -19.71 -6.25 -6.82
C GLN A 160 -20.05 -7.49 -7.66
N ASN A 161 -19.23 -7.81 -8.64
CA ASN A 161 -19.43 -8.96 -9.53
C ASN A 161 -18.79 -10.26 -9.00
N ASP A 162 -18.26 -10.26 -7.78
CA ASP A 162 -17.64 -11.43 -7.14
C ASP A 162 -16.58 -12.14 -8.01
N THR A 163 -15.82 -11.35 -8.76
CA THR A 163 -14.72 -11.89 -9.57
C THR A 163 -13.62 -12.49 -8.68
N CYS A 164 -12.59 -13.09 -9.26
CA CYS A 164 -11.43 -13.56 -8.50
C CYS A 164 -10.81 -12.43 -7.66
N VAL A 165 -10.68 -11.21 -8.23
CA VAL A 165 -10.22 -10.03 -7.50
C VAL A 165 -11.26 -9.59 -6.45
N GLY A 166 -12.54 -9.67 -6.75
CA GLY A 166 -13.61 -9.38 -5.79
C GLY A 166 -13.57 -10.30 -4.57
N LYS A 167 -13.36 -11.59 -4.77
CA LYS A 167 -13.14 -12.55 -3.66
C LYS A 167 -11.91 -12.22 -2.84
N TYR A 168 -10.81 -11.86 -3.48
CA TYR A 168 -9.61 -11.35 -2.80
C TYR A 168 -9.92 -10.09 -1.97
N LEU A 169 -10.64 -9.11 -2.52
CA LEU A 169 -11.03 -7.90 -1.80
C LEU A 169 -11.88 -8.19 -0.56
N LYS A 170 -12.84 -9.12 -0.67
CA LYS A 170 -13.65 -9.58 0.47
C LYS A 170 -12.79 -10.24 1.54
N GLU A 171 -11.84 -11.06 1.12
CA GLU A 171 -10.95 -11.76 2.04
C GLU A 171 -10.01 -10.82 2.78
N ILE A 172 -9.38 -9.85 2.12
CA ILE A 172 -8.53 -8.86 2.79
C ILE A 172 -9.33 -7.95 3.71
N TYR A 173 -10.60 -7.64 3.38
CA TYR A 173 -11.48 -6.90 4.27
C TYR A 173 -11.79 -7.69 5.54
N ASN A 174 -12.10 -8.98 5.41
CA ASN A 174 -12.36 -9.85 6.56
C ASN A 174 -11.13 -10.08 7.43
N LYS A 175 -9.95 -10.17 6.82
CA LYS A 175 -8.66 -10.39 7.51
C LYS A 175 -7.93 -9.08 7.89
N ARG A 176 -8.58 -7.90 7.79
CA ARG A 176 -7.96 -6.62 8.13
C ARG A 176 -7.48 -6.58 9.58
N VAL A 177 -6.45 -5.81 9.85
CA VAL A 177 -5.87 -5.66 11.17
C VAL A 177 -6.26 -4.32 11.78
N SER A 178 -6.54 -4.32 13.08
CA SER A 178 -6.75 -3.08 13.82
C SER A 178 -5.46 -2.25 13.88
N LYS A 179 -5.59 -0.95 13.68
CA LYS A 179 -4.48 0.02 13.84
C LYS A 179 -4.14 0.31 15.31
N GLY A 180 -4.87 -0.28 16.26
CA GLY A 180 -4.59 -0.15 17.69
C GLY A 180 -4.78 1.26 18.26
N GLY A 181 -5.64 2.08 17.65
CA GLY A 181 -5.91 3.45 18.10
C GLY A 181 -4.79 4.44 17.82
N LYS A 182 -3.71 4.03 17.18
CA LYS A 182 -2.64 4.96 16.75
C LYS A 182 -3.21 5.92 15.71
N THR A 183 -3.43 7.14 16.12
CA THR A 183 -3.69 8.27 15.24
C THR A 183 -2.33 8.85 14.86
N GLN A 184 -1.91 8.67 13.62
CA GLN A 184 -0.84 9.48 13.08
C GLN A 184 -1.41 10.86 12.74
N GLU A 185 -0.57 11.86 12.60
CA GLU A 185 -0.98 13.25 12.48
C GLU A 185 -1.72 13.60 11.17
N GLU A 186 -1.74 12.72 10.19
CA GLU A 186 -2.46 12.95 8.94
C GLU A 186 -3.97 12.79 9.08
N PRO A 187 -4.76 13.74 8.56
CA PRO A 187 -6.10 13.97 9.09
C PRO A 187 -7.15 12.91 8.77
N LEU A 188 -7.04 12.14 7.67
CA LEU A 188 -8.12 11.23 7.27
C LEU A 188 -7.74 9.75 7.43
N PHE A 189 -6.65 9.33 6.80
CA PHE A 189 -6.28 7.91 6.79
C PHE A 189 -5.86 7.40 8.16
N ASN A 190 -5.45 8.29 9.02
CA ASN A 190 -5.03 8.00 10.38
C ASN A 190 -6.18 7.82 11.35
N ARG A 191 -7.36 8.33 11.00
CA ARG A 191 -8.59 8.13 11.77
C ARG A 191 -9.28 6.81 11.44
N THR A 192 -8.88 6.15 10.35
CA THR A 192 -9.40 4.83 10.01
C THR A 192 -8.95 3.80 11.04
N LYS A 193 -9.82 2.83 11.34
CA LYS A 193 -9.63 1.91 12.46
C LYS A 193 -8.84 0.67 12.07
N SER A 194 -8.81 0.32 10.78
CA SER A 194 -8.16 -0.89 10.30
C SER A 194 -7.43 -0.72 8.97
N TYR A 195 -6.65 -1.74 8.62
CA TYR A 195 -5.83 -1.79 7.42
C TYR A 195 -5.75 -3.22 6.87
N GLY A 196 -5.81 -3.36 5.55
CA GLY A 196 -5.66 -4.66 4.88
C GLY A 196 -5.50 -4.49 3.38
N GLY A 197 -4.69 -5.35 2.74
CA GLY A 197 -4.48 -5.32 1.28
C GLY A 197 -3.94 -3.99 0.75
N GLN A 198 -3.20 -3.25 1.54
CA GLN A 198 -2.74 -1.88 1.27
C GLN A 198 -3.88 -0.83 1.25
N PHE A 199 -5.04 -1.16 1.83
CA PHE A 199 -6.16 -0.22 1.97
C PHE A 199 -6.39 0.20 3.42
N HIS A 200 -6.75 1.46 3.60
CA HIS A 200 -7.32 1.99 4.83
C HIS A 200 -8.82 1.67 4.86
N MET A 201 -9.31 1.19 6.00
CA MET A 201 -10.69 0.72 6.17
C MET A 201 -11.29 1.20 7.49
N ASP A 202 -12.59 0.99 7.66
CA ASP A 202 -13.36 1.37 8.86
C ASP A 202 -13.27 2.88 9.16
N TYR A 203 -13.83 3.67 8.25
CA TYR A 203 -13.83 5.13 8.32
C TYR A 203 -14.76 5.66 9.43
N PRO A 204 -14.35 6.71 10.15
CA PRO A 204 -15.21 7.33 11.19
C PRO A 204 -16.58 7.75 10.66
N GLY A 205 -17.64 7.29 11.31
CA GLY A 205 -19.03 7.57 10.89
C GLY A 205 -19.52 6.80 9.67
N LEU A 206 -18.74 5.82 9.19
CA LEU A 206 -19.04 4.96 8.04
C LEU A 206 -18.68 3.50 8.31
N LYS A 207 -18.69 3.06 9.59
CA LYS A 207 -18.24 1.71 9.99
C LYS A 207 -19.11 0.56 9.44
N ASP A 208 -20.35 0.85 9.09
CA ASP A 208 -21.29 -0.15 8.57
C ASP A 208 -21.22 -0.26 7.05
N ARG A 209 -20.18 0.32 6.43
CA ARG A 209 -19.96 0.31 4.99
C ARG A 209 -18.59 -0.29 4.66
N VAL A 210 -18.56 -1.12 3.62
CA VAL A 210 -17.31 -1.64 3.08
C VAL A 210 -16.66 -0.59 2.19
N ILE A 211 -15.69 0.13 2.76
CA ILE A 211 -14.96 1.19 2.08
C ILE A 211 -13.48 0.84 1.99
N PHE A 212 -12.96 0.82 0.78
CA PHE A 212 -11.54 0.71 0.50
C PHE A 212 -10.97 2.11 0.22
N GLY A 213 -9.98 2.51 0.99
CA GLY A 213 -9.35 3.81 0.82
C GLY A 213 -7.86 3.73 0.60
N MET A 214 -7.36 4.52 -0.32
CA MET A 214 -5.94 4.70 -0.57
C MET A 214 -5.57 6.17 -0.42
N GLY A 215 -4.39 6.43 0.13
CA GLY A 215 -3.86 7.77 0.26
C GLY A 215 -2.41 7.82 -0.18
N GLY A 216 -1.99 8.97 -0.68
CA GLY A 216 -0.63 9.19 -1.12
C GLY A 216 -0.14 10.61 -0.79
N TYR A 217 1.17 10.77 -0.83
CA TYR A 217 1.83 12.06 -0.65
C TYR A 217 1.26 13.12 -1.60
N GLY A 218 1.23 14.38 -1.17
CA GLY A 218 0.67 15.48 -1.96
C GLY A 218 -0.86 15.59 -1.89
N GLY A 219 -1.53 14.81 -1.05
CA GLY A 219 -2.99 14.86 -0.89
C GLY A 219 -3.76 14.07 -1.94
N ASN A 220 -3.14 13.05 -2.51
CA ASN A 220 -3.83 12.09 -3.37
C ASN A 220 -4.70 11.18 -2.51
N ALA A 221 -5.94 10.94 -2.91
CA ALA A 221 -6.83 10.05 -2.19
C ALA A 221 -7.87 9.41 -3.10
N ILE A 222 -8.18 8.15 -2.80
CA ILE A 222 -9.30 7.41 -3.41
C ILE A 222 -10.09 6.78 -2.28
N LEU A 223 -11.41 6.96 -2.29
CA LEU A 223 -12.36 6.21 -1.47
C LEU A 223 -13.34 5.48 -2.38
N ILE A 224 -13.54 4.20 -2.11
CA ILE A 224 -14.43 3.31 -2.87
C ILE A 224 -15.41 2.68 -1.90
N ASP A 225 -16.64 3.14 -1.90
CA ASP A 225 -17.77 2.54 -1.17
C ASP A 225 -18.43 1.52 -2.10
N VAL A 226 -18.01 0.28 -1.97
CA VAL A 226 -18.36 -0.78 -2.93
C VAL A 226 -19.82 -1.22 -2.83
N GLU A 227 -20.47 -1.04 -1.68
CA GLU A 227 -21.86 -1.42 -1.46
C GLU A 227 -22.84 -0.34 -1.96
N ASN A 228 -22.42 0.93 -1.91
CA ASN A 228 -23.27 2.05 -2.34
C ASN A 228 -22.87 2.60 -3.72
N SER A 229 -21.95 1.93 -4.43
CA SER A 229 -21.50 2.33 -5.77
C SER A 229 -20.99 3.77 -5.83
N ARG A 230 -20.19 4.19 -4.83
CA ARG A 230 -19.67 5.55 -4.73
C ARG A 230 -18.15 5.57 -4.75
N ILE A 231 -17.62 6.48 -5.55
CA ILE A 231 -16.17 6.68 -5.64
C ILE A 231 -15.88 8.17 -5.49
N VAL A 232 -14.88 8.49 -4.67
CA VAL A 232 -14.30 9.84 -4.61
C VAL A 232 -12.82 9.73 -4.90
N VAL A 233 -12.35 10.54 -5.85
CA VAL A 233 -10.95 10.64 -6.22
C VAL A 233 -10.50 12.09 -6.06
N LEU A 234 -9.47 12.28 -5.26
CA LEU A 234 -8.74 13.55 -5.16
C LEU A 234 -7.33 13.35 -5.66
N ASN A 235 -6.83 14.33 -6.39
CA ASN A 235 -5.47 14.29 -6.92
C ASN A 235 -4.76 15.62 -6.68
N SER A 236 -3.51 15.53 -6.20
CA SER A 236 -2.61 16.69 -6.06
C SER A 236 -3.10 17.81 -5.13
N LEU A 237 -3.80 17.48 -4.06
CA LEU A 237 -4.08 18.44 -2.99
C LEU A 237 -2.83 18.60 -2.13
N HIS A 238 -2.17 19.74 -2.25
CA HIS A 238 -0.97 20.06 -1.44
C HIS A 238 -1.36 20.31 0.02
N TYR A 239 -1.55 19.25 0.79
CA TYR A 239 -1.90 19.36 2.21
C TYR A 239 -0.76 19.88 3.10
N ASN A 240 0.48 19.87 2.60
CA ASN A 240 1.63 20.43 3.28
C ASN A 240 1.68 21.97 3.18
N ASN A 241 0.82 22.58 2.38
CA ASN A 241 0.78 24.03 2.28
C ASN A 241 -0.22 24.55 3.31
N GLU A 242 0.29 25.12 4.40
CA GLU A 242 -0.53 25.71 5.48
C GLU A 242 -1.52 26.77 5.00
N LYS A 243 -1.30 27.36 3.83
CA LYS A 243 -2.20 28.33 3.21
C LYS A 243 -3.48 27.71 2.65
N PHE A 244 -3.47 26.42 2.34
CA PHE A 244 -4.63 25.72 1.79
C PHE A 244 -5.27 24.80 2.85
N LYS A 245 -6.02 25.39 3.75
CA LYS A 245 -6.83 24.65 4.74
C LYS A 245 -8.02 23.99 4.04
N TYR A 246 -7.87 22.79 3.55
CA TYR A 246 -9.00 22.00 3.04
C TYR A 246 -9.42 20.92 4.06
N SER A 247 -10.70 20.63 4.07
CA SER A 247 -11.26 19.63 4.95
C SER A 247 -11.41 18.29 4.23
N HIS A 248 -10.63 17.29 4.61
CA HIS A 248 -10.81 15.92 4.12
C HIS A 248 -12.22 15.38 4.39
N LYS A 249 -12.84 15.79 5.51
CA LYS A 249 -14.22 15.44 5.80
C LYS A 249 -15.14 15.94 4.70
N LYS A 250 -15.04 17.22 4.31
CA LYS A 250 -15.91 17.82 3.28
C LYS A 250 -15.62 17.26 1.89
N LEU A 251 -14.34 17.01 1.56
CA LEU A 251 -13.95 16.61 0.22
C LEU A 251 -14.06 15.10 -0.04
N LEU A 252 -13.94 14.27 0.98
CA LEU A 252 -13.94 12.81 0.86
C LEU A 252 -15.12 12.15 1.57
N LEU A 253 -15.28 12.38 2.88
CA LEU A 253 -16.27 11.64 3.66
C LEU A 253 -17.70 12.11 3.40
N ASP A 254 -17.93 13.41 3.28
CA ASP A 254 -19.28 13.92 3.03
C ASP A 254 -19.80 13.51 1.64
N PRO A 255 -19.03 13.58 0.53
CA PRO A 255 -19.44 13.03 -0.75
C PRO A 255 -19.73 11.53 -0.72
N ILE A 256 -18.88 10.73 -0.11
CA ILE A 256 -19.12 9.28 0.04
C ILE A 256 -20.39 9.03 0.86
N LYS A 257 -20.59 9.78 1.94
CA LYS A 257 -21.77 9.61 2.82
C LYS A 257 -23.06 10.04 2.16
N LYS A 258 -23.05 11.19 1.50
CA LYS A 258 -24.27 11.82 0.97
C LYS A 258 -24.60 11.41 -0.46
N GLY A 259 -23.61 10.98 -1.24
CA GLY A 259 -23.76 10.69 -2.65
C GLY A 259 -23.97 11.93 -3.51
N LYS A 260 -23.47 13.06 -3.07
CA LYS A 260 -23.58 14.36 -3.76
C LYS A 260 -22.21 15.00 -3.88
#